data_bac5229394a4388f8d503e65e3835170
#
_entry.id   bac5229394a4388f8d503e65e3835170
#
_cell.length_a   1.000
_cell.length_b   1.000
_cell.length_c   1.000
_cell.angle_alpha   90.00
_cell.angle_beta   90.00
_cell.angle_gamma   90.00
#
_symmetry.space_group_name_H-M   'P 1'
#
loop_
_entity.id
_entity.type
_entity.pdbx_description
1 polymer ?
#
loop_
_entity_poly.entity_id
_entity_poly.type
_entity_poly.pdbx_seq_one_letter_code
_entity_poly.pdbx_strand_id
1 'polypeptide(L)'
;MKRRHAIEFTLACAASVMFIGAMALLDEVPTPRYVFWPWVWLALITPVLEALCFRGLVQTELRQRFDRQFGPISAANLLTSAAFVALHWAQNPKAWVGLVVIPSLVYGYFRDRYDSVKSPIALHLLHNMLYFSLFGLPP
;
A
#
# COMPACT_ATOMS: atom_id res chain seq x y z
N MET A 1 8.49 -19.55 12.05
CA MET A 1 7.59 -18.42 11.71
C MET A 1 8.35 -17.10 11.47
N LYS A 2 9.17 -16.61 12.41
CA LYS A 2 9.91 -15.32 12.27
C LYS A 2 10.82 -15.22 11.03
N ARG A 3 11.61 -16.28 10.70
CA ARG A 3 12.51 -16.29 9.54
C ARG A 3 11.75 -16.16 8.21
N ARG A 4 10.64 -16.89 8.06
CA ARG A 4 9.81 -16.83 6.85
C ARG A 4 9.18 -15.43 6.68
N HIS A 5 8.66 -14.85 7.76
CA HIS A 5 8.15 -13.47 7.73
C HIS A 5 9.23 -12.49 7.27
N ALA A 6 10.45 -12.57 7.81
CA ALA A 6 11.54 -11.69 7.42
C ALA A 6 11.87 -11.81 5.93
N ILE A 7 11.94 -13.03 5.39
CA ILE A 7 12.21 -13.26 3.97
C ILE A 7 11.09 -12.66 3.09
N GLU A 8 9.84 -13.01 3.37
CA GLU A 8 8.68 -12.51 2.60
C GLU A 8 8.61 -10.97 2.66
N PHE A 9 8.87 -10.39 3.84
CA PHE A 9 8.88 -8.94 4.02
C PHE A 9 10.01 -8.26 3.25
N THR A 10 11.22 -8.81 3.30
CA THR A 10 12.36 -8.29 2.52
C THR A 10 12.10 -8.35 1.02
N LEU A 11 11.51 -9.45 0.53
CA LEU A 11 11.13 -9.58 -0.88
C LEU A 11 10.06 -8.56 -1.27
N ALA A 12 9.07 -8.33 -0.41
CA ALA A 12 8.06 -7.31 -0.64
C ALA A 12 8.66 -5.90 -0.67
N CYS A 13 9.59 -5.57 0.22
CA CYS A 13 10.31 -4.30 0.20
C CYS A 13 11.12 -4.13 -1.09
N ALA A 14 11.86 -5.16 -1.51
CA ALA A 14 12.64 -5.14 -2.75
C ALA A 14 11.73 -4.95 -3.98
N ALA A 15 10.62 -5.69 -4.04
CA ALA A 15 9.63 -5.54 -5.11
C ALA A 15 9.02 -4.14 -5.15
N SER A 16 8.79 -3.52 -3.98
CA SER A 16 8.29 -2.15 -3.87
C SER A 16 9.28 -1.13 -4.45
N VAL A 17 10.56 -1.26 -4.09
CA VAL A 17 11.62 -0.39 -4.61
C VAL A 17 11.74 -0.54 -6.12
N MET A 18 11.71 -1.77 -6.63
CA MET A 18 11.76 -2.06 -8.07
C MET A 18 10.55 -1.50 -8.81
N PHE A 19 9.35 -1.66 -8.25
CA PHE A 19 8.11 -1.17 -8.86
C PHE A 19 8.09 0.36 -8.97
N ILE A 20 8.39 1.07 -7.88
CA ILE A 20 8.44 2.55 -7.86
C ILE A 20 9.61 3.05 -8.74
N GLY A 21 10.76 2.39 -8.70
CA GLY A 21 11.89 2.70 -9.56
C GLY A 21 11.58 2.52 -11.05
N ALA A 22 10.88 1.45 -11.42
CA ALA A 22 10.43 1.23 -12.79
C ALA A 22 9.44 2.31 -13.25
N MET A 23 8.51 2.71 -12.39
CA MET A 23 7.61 3.84 -12.68
C MET A 23 8.41 5.13 -12.95
N ALA A 24 9.44 5.42 -12.15
CA ALA A 24 10.27 6.61 -12.34
C ALA A 24 11.12 6.58 -13.62
N LEU A 25 11.40 5.39 -14.16
CA LEU A 25 12.12 5.24 -15.44
C LEU A 25 11.19 5.37 -16.66
N LEU A 26 9.89 5.10 -16.49
CA LEU A 26 8.90 5.07 -17.57
C LEU A 26 8.12 6.38 -17.69
N ASP A 27 8.13 7.19 -16.67
CA ASP A 27 7.39 8.47 -16.65
C ASP A 27 8.40 9.65 -16.62
N GLU A 28 8.07 10.74 -17.28
CA GLU A 28 8.80 11.99 -17.11
C GLU A 28 8.58 12.48 -15.68
N VAL A 29 9.58 12.24 -14.82
CA VAL A 29 9.52 12.69 -13.44
C VAL A 29 9.54 14.22 -13.45
N PRO A 30 8.43 14.90 -13.14
CA PRO A 30 8.44 16.36 -13.06
C PRO A 30 9.42 16.81 -11.98
N THR A 31 9.95 18.03 -12.10
CA THR A 31 10.77 18.61 -11.03
C THR A 31 10.00 18.50 -9.71
N PRO A 32 10.46 17.69 -8.75
CA PRO A 32 9.66 17.37 -7.59
C PRO A 32 9.51 18.61 -6.70
N ARG A 33 8.25 18.93 -6.38
CA ARG A 33 7.93 20.00 -5.44
C ARG A 33 7.94 19.43 -4.02
N TYR A 34 8.78 19.98 -3.17
CA TYR A 34 8.86 19.59 -1.77
C TYR A 34 8.39 20.73 -0.87
N VAL A 35 7.38 20.44 -0.05
CA VAL A 35 6.93 21.27 1.06
C VAL A 35 6.90 20.37 2.28
N PHE A 36 7.64 20.72 3.33
CA PHE A 36 7.93 19.84 4.47
C PHE A 36 6.66 19.24 5.12
N TRP A 37 5.71 20.06 5.53
CA TRP A 37 4.53 19.57 6.23
C TRP A 37 3.59 18.71 5.36
N PRO A 38 3.22 19.11 4.14
CA PRO A 38 2.49 18.24 3.23
C PRO A 38 3.23 16.93 2.93
N TRP A 39 4.55 16.95 2.79
CA TRP A 39 5.34 15.73 2.58
C TRP A 39 5.24 14.79 3.81
N VAL A 40 5.44 15.31 5.02
CA VAL A 40 5.30 14.54 6.27
C VAL A 40 3.90 13.95 6.38
N TRP A 41 2.87 14.74 6.06
CA TRP A 41 1.49 14.28 6.10
C TRP A 41 1.24 13.12 5.12
N LEU A 42 1.58 13.28 3.84
CA LEU A 42 1.30 12.31 2.79
C LEU A 42 2.22 11.09 2.83
N ALA A 43 3.50 11.28 3.17
CA ALA A 43 4.47 10.20 3.18
C ALA A 43 4.47 9.37 4.48
N LEU A 44 4.08 9.96 5.61
CA LEU A 44 4.19 9.30 6.91
C LEU A 44 2.84 9.15 7.63
N ILE A 45 2.06 10.23 7.77
CA ILE A 45 0.85 10.18 8.60
C ILE A 45 -0.28 9.46 7.87
N THR A 46 -0.59 9.86 6.65
CA THR A 46 -1.66 9.26 5.84
C THR A 46 -1.52 7.75 5.68
N PRO A 47 -0.35 7.18 5.28
CA PRO A 47 -0.23 5.73 5.12
C PRO A 47 -0.40 4.95 6.42
N VAL A 48 -0.05 5.52 7.58
CA VAL A 48 -0.33 4.89 8.87
C VAL A 48 -1.83 4.86 9.15
N LEU A 49 -2.52 5.99 8.98
CA LEU A 49 -3.97 6.08 9.19
C LEU A 49 -4.75 5.18 8.23
N GLU A 50 -4.37 5.16 6.96
CA GLU A 50 -4.98 4.28 5.95
C GLU A 50 -4.73 2.80 6.26
N ALA A 51 -3.51 2.41 6.65
CA ALA A 51 -3.24 1.03 7.03
C ALA A 51 -4.01 0.61 8.28
N LEU A 52 -4.15 1.47 9.27
CA LEU A 52 -4.98 1.19 10.45
C LEU A 52 -6.46 1.07 10.08
N CYS A 53 -6.98 1.97 9.26
CA CYS A 53 -8.37 1.94 8.81
C CYS A 53 -8.64 0.69 7.94
N PHE A 54 -7.92 0.54 6.82
CA PHE A 54 -8.22 -0.51 5.86
C PHE A 54 -7.78 -1.89 6.34
N ARG A 55 -6.59 -2.06 6.92
CA ARG A 55 -6.06 -3.36 7.36
C ARG A 55 -6.42 -3.68 8.80
N GLY A 56 -6.46 -2.65 9.67
CA GLY A 56 -6.83 -2.82 11.07
C GLY A 56 -8.33 -3.01 11.29
N LEU A 57 -9.16 -2.18 10.67
CA LEU A 57 -10.61 -2.21 10.88
C LEU A 57 -11.36 -2.94 9.75
N VAL A 58 -11.32 -2.40 8.53
CA VAL A 58 -12.16 -2.91 7.42
C VAL A 58 -11.85 -4.36 7.09
N GLN A 59 -10.56 -4.71 6.84
CA GLN A 59 -10.20 -6.09 6.51
C GLN A 59 -10.48 -7.05 7.66
N THR A 60 -10.28 -6.62 8.91
CA THR A 60 -10.57 -7.44 10.08
C THR A 60 -12.07 -7.76 10.18
N GLU A 61 -12.92 -6.77 9.99
CA GLU A 61 -14.37 -6.95 10.01
C GLU A 61 -14.86 -7.84 8.84
N LEU A 62 -14.30 -7.64 7.65
CA LEU A 62 -14.65 -8.47 6.49
C LEU A 62 -14.18 -9.92 6.64
N ARG A 63 -13.06 -10.18 7.31
CA ARG A 63 -12.60 -11.55 7.62
C ARG A 63 -13.58 -12.33 8.50
N GLN A 64 -14.30 -11.65 9.39
CA GLN A 64 -15.32 -12.30 10.22
C GLN A 64 -16.55 -12.70 9.42
N ARG A 65 -16.82 -12.04 8.30
CA ARG A 65 -18.00 -12.26 7.46
C ARG A 65 -17.74 -13.13 6.22
N PHE A 66 -16.51 -13.10 5.71
CA PHE A 66 -16.10 -13.75 4.46
C PHE A 66 -14.89 -14.65 4.67
N ASP A 67 -15.13 -15.94 4.88
CA ASP A 67 -14.09 -16.97 5.11
C ASP A 67 -13.55 -17.59 3.80
N ARG A 68 -13.79 -16.97 2.65
CA ARG A 68 -13.37 -17.50 1.35
C ARG A 68 -11.92 -17.13 1.04
N GLN A 69 -11.14 -18.12 0.58
CA GLN A 69 -9.74 -17.95 0.16
C GLN A 69 -9.59 -18.19 -1.34
N PHE A 70 -8.74 -17.40 -1.98
CA PHE A 70 -8.34 -17.53 -3.39
C PHE A 70 -6.81 -17.68 -3.43
N GLY A 71 -6.31 -18.88 -3.17
CA GLY A 71 -4.88 -19.09 -2.97
C GLY A 71 -4.35 -18.33 -1.76
N PRO A 72 -3.34 -17.45 -1.92
CA PRO A 72 -2.77 -16.67 -0.82
C PRO A 72 -3.60 -15.43 -0.43
N ILE A 73 -4.67 -15.13 -1.16
CA ILE A 73 -5.46 -13.89 -1.00
C ILE A 73 -6.86 -14.25 -0.49
N SER A 74 -7.29 -13.62 0.61
CA SER A 74 -8.64 -13.78 1.14
C SER A 74 -9.67 -12.90 0.42
N ALA A 75 -10.95 -13.29 0.48
CA ALA A 75 -12.05 -12.45 0.02
C ALA A 75 -12.06 -11.09 0.73
N ALA A 76 -11.75 -11.08 2.02
CA ALA A 76 -11.63 -9.85 2.81
C ALA A 76 -10.53 -8.93 2.26
N ASN A 77 -9.35 -9.48 1.89
CA ASN A 77 -8.29 -8.71 1.28
C ASN A 77 -8.71 -8.13 -0.08
N LEU A 78 -9.36 -8.93 -0.95
CA LEU A 78 -9.85 -8.46 -2.24
C LEU A 78 -10.84 -7.31 -2.09
N LEU A 79 -11.84 -7.45 -1.22
CA LEU A 79 -12.86 -6.43 -0.98
C LEU A 79 -12.25 -5.16 -0.37
N THR A 80 -11.35 -5.30 0.60
CA THR A 80 -10.64 -4.17 1.20
C THR A 80 -9.77 -3.45 0.18
N SER A 81 -9.08 -4.20 -0.68
CA SER A 81 -8.23 -3.62 -1.73
C SER A 81 -9.06 -2.92 -2.81
N ALA A 82 -10.22 -3.47 -3.18
CA ALA A 82 -11.15 -2.81 -4.08
C ALA A 82 -11.66 -1.48 -3.52
N ALA A 83 -12.05 -1.45 -2.22
CA ALA A 83 -12.47 -0.22 -1.55
C ALA A 83 -11.33 0.82 -1.48
N PHE A 84 -10.11 0.37 -1.21
CA PHE A 84 -8.92 1.22 -1.16
C PHE A 84 -8.63 1.87 -2.53
N VAL A 85 -8.66 1.09 -3.61
CA VAL A 85 -8.48 1.59 -4.99
C VAL A 85 -9.61 2.55 -5.37
N ALA A 86 -10.87 2.23 -5.03
CA ALA A 86 -12.01 3.09 -5.32
C ALA A 86 -11.87 4.47 -4.66
N LEU A 87 -11.38 4.52 -3.40
CA LEU A 87 -11.12 5.78 -2.71
C LEU A 87 -10.03 6.59 -3.41
N HIS A 88 -8.92 5.95 -3.82
CA HIS A 88 -7.83 6.61 -4.54
C HIS A 88 -8.29 7.12 -5.90
N TRP A 89 -9.10 6.33 -6.62
CA TRP A 89 -9.69 6.73 -7.90
C TRP A 89 -10.63 7.93 -7.76
N ALA A 90 -11.44 7.97 -6.70
CA ALA A 90 -12.33 9.10 -6.43
C ALA A 90 -11.56 10.42 -6.17
N GLN A 91 -10.36 10.33 -5.59
CA GLN A 91 -9.50 11.49 -5.32
C GLN A 91 -8.67 11.90 -6.55
N ASN A 92 -8.26 10.94 -7.37
CA ASN A 92 -7.42 11.17 -8.55
C ASN A 92 -7.78 10.18 -9.68
N PRO A 93 -8.74 10.53 -10.56
CA PRO A 93 -9.28 9.62 -11.58
C PRO A 93 -8.32 9.43 -12.77
N LYS A 94 -7.08 8.98 -12.51
CA LYS A 94 -6.10 8.65 -13.55
C LYS A 94 -5.97 7.14 -13.70
N ALA A 95 -5.76 6.65 -14.92
CA ALA A 95 -5.69 5.21 -15.20
C ALA A 95 -4.64 4.46 -14.35
N TRP A 96 -3.48 5.06 -14.11
CA TRP A 96 -2.41 4.46 -13.32
C TRP A 96 -2.78 4.26 -11.84
N VAL A 97 -3.77 4.98 -11.32
CA VAL A 97 -4.25 4.79 -9.93
C VAL A 97 -4.77 3.36 -9.72
N GLY A 98 -5.24 2.69 -10.76
CA GLY A 98 -5.58 1.27 -10.70
C GLY A 98 -4.43 0.37 -10.28
N LEU A 99 -3.18 0.76 -10.54
CA LEU A 99 -1.98 0.00 -10.13
C LEU A 99 -1.79 -0.05 -8.60
N VAL A 100 -2.44 0.84 -7.85
CA VAL A 100 -2.46 0.83 -6.37
C VAL A 100 -3.08 -0.47 -5.84
N VAL A 101 -3.82 -1.22 -6.65
CA VAL A 101 -4.32 -2.55 -6.27
C VAL A 101 -3.18 -3.51 -5.92
N ILE A 102 -2.05 -3.44 -6.61
CA ILE A 102 -0.90 -4.36 -6.41
C ILE A 102 -0.34 -4.21 -4.97
N PRO A 103 0.16 -3.04 -4.55
CA PRO A 103 0.63 -2.88 -3.17
C PRO A 103 -0.48 -3.10 -2.15
N SER A 104 -1.72 -2.73 -2.46
CA SER A 104 -2.87 -2.95 -1.57
C SER A 104 -3.07 -4.44 -1.27
N LEU A 105 -3.05 -5.32 -2.28
CA LEU A 105 -3.15 -6.77 -2.10
C LEU A 105 -1.99 -7.33 -1.27
N VAL A 106 -0.77 -6.82 -1.46
CA VAL A 106 0.40 -7.20 -0.65
C VAL A 106 0.21 -6.82 0.81
N TYR A 107 -0.26 -5.62 1.11
CA TYR A 107 -0.55 -5.20 2.50
C TYR A 107 -1.58 -6.13 3.14
N GLY A 108 -2.66 -6.45 2.41
CA GLY A 108 -3.69 -7.35 2.88
C GLY A 108 -3.20 -8.78 3.08
N TYR A 109 -2.31 -9.28 2.22
CA TYR A 109 -1.65 -10.57 2.41
C TYR A 109 -0.87 -10.63 3.72
N PHE A 110 -0.05 -9.61 4.03
CA PHE A 110 0.69 -9.56 5.30
C PHE A 110 -0.25 -9.46 6.50
N ARG A 111 -1.36 -8.72 6.38
CA ARG A 111 -2.40 -8.65 7.42
C ARG A 111 -3.00 -10.03 7.71
N ASP A 112 -3.38 -10.76 6.66
CA ASP A 112 -4.01 -12.08 6.80
C ASP A 112 -3.02 -13.14 7.31
N ARG A 113 -1.81 -13.12 6.76
CA ARG A 113 -0.77 -14.13 7.02
C ARG A 113 -0.20 -14.07 8.41
N TYR A 114 -0.01 -12.87 8.95
CA TYR A 114 0.73 -12.65 10.20
C TYR A 114 -0.13 -12.03 11.31
N ASP A 115 -1.40 -11.82 11.03
CA ASP A 115 -2.40 -11.24 11.94
C ASP A 115 -1.90 -9.96 12.63
N SER A 116 -1.22 -9.11 11.87
CA SER A 116 -0.57 -7.89 12.35
C SER A 116 -0.66 -6.77 11.33
N VAL A 117 -0.92 -5.56 11.80
CA VAL A 117 -0.90 -4.34 10.97
C VAL A 117 0.51 -3.76 10.79
N LYS A 118 1.51 -4.26 11.52
CA LYS A 118 2.88 -3.69 11.51
C LYS A 118 3.53 -3.77 10.13
N SER A 119 3.47 -4.93 9.47
CA SER A 119 4.04 -5.09 8.12
C SER A 119 3.29 -4.28 7.06
N PRO A 120 1.94 -4.28 7.02
CA PRO A 120 1.18 -3.35 6.18
C PRO A 120 1.57 -1.89 6.36
N ILE A 121 1.67 -1.40 7.61
CA ILE A 121 2.10 -0.02 7.90
C ILE A 121 3.50 0.24 7.36
N ALA A 122 4.47 -0.63 7.65
CA ALA A 122 5.85 -0.45 7.21
C ALA A 122 5.99 -0.44 5.68
N LEU A 123 5.29 -1.35 4.97
CA LEU A 123 5.27 -1.38 3.50
C LEU A 123 4.58 -0.15 2.91
N HIS A 124 3.50 0.30 3.50
CA HIS A 124 2.78 1.48 3.03
C HIS A 124 3.61 2.75 3.23
N LEU A 125 4.25 2.90 4.40
CA LEU A 125 5.22 3.96 4.64
C LEU A 125 6.34 3.94 3.59
N LEU A 126 6.94 2.78 3.33
CA LEU A 126 8.00 2.64 2.32
C LEU A 126 7.52 3.10 0.94
N HIS A 127 6.34 2.66 0.50
CA HIS A 127 5.78 3.06 -0.79
C HIS A 127 5.56 4.57 -0.88
N ASN A 128 4.91 5.18 0.10
CA ASN A 128 4.61 6.61 0.07
C ASN A 128 5.88 7.46 0.19
N MET A 129 6.84 7.06 1.04
CA MET A 129 8.13 7.73 1.13
C MET A 129 8.88 7.70 -0.20
N LEU A 130 8.98 6.53 -0.84
CA LEU A 130 9.63 6.40 -2.15
C LEU A 130 8.90 7.22 -3.21
N TYR A 131 7.57 7.09 -3.29
CA TYR A 131 6.77 7.79 -4.28
C TYR A 131 6.91 9.31 -4.15
N PHE A 132 6.64 9.89 -2.97
CA PHE A 132 6.70 11.34 -2.78
C PHE A 132 8.13 11.89 -2.77
N SER A 133 9.15 11.05 -2.52
CA SER A 133 10.55 11.47 -2.67
C SER A 133 11.02 11.49 -4.12
N LEU A 134 10.46 10.66 -5.00
CA LEU A 134 10.83 10.63 -6.42
C LEU A 134 9.94 11.55 -7.26
N PHE A 135 8.63 11.52 -7.07
CA PHE A 135 7.67 12.24 -7.91
C PHE A 135 7.23 13.59 -7.32
N GLY A 136 7.59 13.88 -6.06
CA GLY A 136 7.17 15.09 -5.36
C GLY A 136 5.71 15.06 -4.93
N LEU A 137 5.24 16.23 -4.45
CA LEU A 137 3.88 16.41 -3.97
C LEU A 137 2.93 16.73 -5.14
N PRO A 138 1.66 16.34 -5.05
CA PRO A 138 0.65 16.76 -6.02
C PRO A 138 0.53 18.29 -6.06
N PRO A 139 0.14 18.87 -7.21
CA PRO A 139 -0.02 20.32 -7.38
C PRO A 139 -1.08 20.92 -6.47
#